data_0f750400fe47a9a1310f0a8dadc97770
#
_entry.id   0f750400fe47a9a1310f0a8dadc97770
#
_cell.length_a   1.000
_cell.length_b   1.000
_cell.length_c   1.000
_cell.angle_alpha   90.00
_cell.angle_beta   90.00
_cell.angle_gamma   90.00
#
_symmetry.space_group_name_H-M   'P 1'
#
loop_
_entity.id
_entity.type
_entity.pdbx_description
1 polymer ?
#
loop_
_entity_poly.entity_id
_entity_poly.type
_entity_poly.pdbx_seq_one_letter_code
_entity_poly.pdbx_strand_id
1 'polypeptide(L)'
;MFKKQTSAKRYVNNNPWKVQYLIRMITFLSIRQHFFFFFAINPNLLRYYSVFKRFFIILATFASAATEAHAQYDVSFSHYFDMEPTFNAAAVGKQPKLNITAAYALDMAGFENNPNTMYAAADMPVRFIGALHGVGLQFMNDKIGLFSHQRLALQYAYKHKLFGGTISTGVNVGLLSESFDGSKVDAGESSDPALATSKVDGNGLDLGAGLYYNRGPWYVGVSATHLNAPLIELGERNELKIDPTYYLTAGYDIKLRNPFLTVKTSALGRTDGVAWRADVTGRLVYTNEKKVMYAGLTYSPNTSVTLLIGGRVHGVMLGYSYECYTSAMSLGNGSHELFIGYQMDLNMTKKGKNRHQSVRIL
;
A
#
# COMPACT_ATOMS: atom_id res chain seq x y z
N MET A 1 27.67 52.44 26.61
CA MET A 1 26.40 52.06 26.04
C MET A 1 26.56 51.05 24.86
N PHE A 2 27.42 50.01 25.03
CA PHE A 2 27.74 49.04 23.98
C PHE A 2 28.10 47.66 24.62
N LYS A 3 27.13 47.01 25.32
CA LYS A 3 27.34 45.69 25.89
C LYS A 3 26.07 44.81 25.98
N LYS A 4 24.99 45.15 25.27
CA LYS A 4 23.74 44.38 25.31
C LYS A 4 23.34 43.64 24.00
N GLN A 5 24.12 43.80 22.92
CA GLN A 5 23.76 43.20 21.61
C GLN A 5 24.43 41.87 21.31
N THR A 6 25.40 41.45 22.10
CA THR A 6 26.16 40.21 21.88
C THR A 6 25.55 38.96 22.58
N SER A 7 24.61 39.16 23.51
CA SER A 7 23.99 38.07 24.26
C SER A 7 22.86 37.39 23.49
N ALA A 8 22.09 38.09 22.67
CA ALA A 8 21.00 37.51 21.91
C ALA A 8 21.45 36.63 20.74
N LYS A 9 22.58 36.94 20.09
CA LYS A 9 23.13 36.10 19.01
C LYS A 9 23.72 34.76 19.48
N ARG A 10 24.16 34.67 20.74
CA ARG A 10 24.70 33.43 21.32
C ARG A 10 23.62 32.43 21.75
N TYR A 11 22.40 32.86 22.02
CA TYR A 11 21.31 31.99 22.47
C TYR A 11 20.58 31.27 21.31
N VAL A 12 20.69 31.79 20.09
CA VAL A 12 20.04 31.17 18.91
C VAL A 12 20.89 30.01 18.34
N ASN A 13 22.19 30.01 18.60
CA ASN A 13 23.11 29.05 17.96
C ASN A 13 23.29 27.72 18.71
N ASN A 14 22.69 27.53 19.88
CA ASN A 14 22.90 26.33 20.70
C ASN A 14 21.66 25.39 20.80
N ASN A 15 20.64 25.57 19.98
CA ASN A 15 19.50 24.67 20.06
C ASN A 15 18.86 24.45 18.66
N PRO A 16 19.39 23.55 17.83
CA PRO A 16 18.88 23.30 16.47
C PRO A 16 17.40 22.95 16.42
N TRP A 17 16.85 22.38 17.49
CA TRP A 17 15.43 22.05 17.61
C TRP A 17 14.50 23.29 17.64
N LYS A 18 14.92 24.40 18.24
CA LYS A 18 14.14 25.64 18.29
C LYS A 18 14.07 26.33 16.93
N VAL A 19 15.15 26.29 16.15
CA VAL A 19 15.18 26.86 14.80
C VAL A 19 14.28 26.04 13.86
N GLN A 20 14.32 24.72 13.97
CA GLN A 20 13.48 23.82 13.19
C GLN A 20 12.00 23.96 13.56
N TYR A 21 11.68 24.17 14.84
CA TYR A 21 10.32 24.45 15.31
C TYR A 21 9.80 25.79 14.80
N LEU A 22 10.64 26.82 14.79
CA LEU A 22 10.29 28.16 14.25
C LEU A 22 10.06 28.12 12.74
N ILE A 23 10.88 27.41 11.99
CA ILE A 23 10.72 27.22 10.54
C ILE A 23 9.41 26.48 10.25
N ARG A 24 9.10 25.40 10.98
CA ARG A 24 7.84 24.67 10.84
C ARG A 24 6.63 25.54 11.18
N MET A 25 6.72 26.38 12.20
CA MET A 25 5.65 27.32 12.59
C MET A 25 5.41 28.41 11.56
N ILE A 26 6.49 28.95 10.96
CA ILE A 26 6.41 29.97 9.90
C ILE A 26 5.83 29.35 8.61
N THR A 27 6.25 28.14 8.23
CA THR A 27 5.72 27.43 7.06
C THR A 27 4.24 27.10 7.26
N PHE A 28 3.84 26.67 8.45
CA PHE A 28 2.45 26.41 8.79
C PHE A 28 1.57 27.66 8.75
N LEU A 29 2.07 28.80 9.23
CA LEU A 29 1.39 30.09 9.19
C LEU A 29 1.25 30.63 7.75
N SER A 30 2.28 30.44 6.91
CA SER A 30 2.26 30.85 5.51
C SER A 30 1.25 30.03 4.70
N ILE A 31 1.23 28.71 4.87
CA ILE A 31 0.24 27.80 4.24
C ILE A 31 -1.18 28.18 4.68
N ARG A 32 -1.38 28.51 5.96
CA ARG A 32 -2.68 28.96 6.50
C ARG A 32 -3.16 30.26 5.85
N GLN A 33 -2.26 31.24 5.60
CA GLN A 33 -2.62 32.50 4.95
C GLN A 33 -3.01 32.30 3.48
N HIS A 34 -2.27 31.49 2.72
CA HIS A 34 -2.60 31.20 1.33
C HIS A 34 -3.88 30.38 1.18
N PHE A 35 -4.13 29.44 2.11
CA PHE A 35 -5.37 28.68 2.14
C PHE A 35 -6.60 29.56 2.45
N PHE A 36 -6.45 30.52 3.36
CA PHE A 36 -7.52 31.47 3.69
C PHE A 36 -7.88 32.39 2.52
N PHE A 37 -6.91 32.80 1.71
CA PHE A 37 -7.11 33.63 0.53
C PHE A 37 -7.85 32.89 -0.59
N PHE A 38 -7.58 31.61 -0.76
CA PHE A 38 -8.24 30.77 -1.78
C PHE A 38 -9.73 30.51 -1.47
N PHE A 39 -10.10 30.42 -0.20
CA PHE A 39 -11.48 30.17 0.24
C PHE A 39 -12.32 31.45 0.39
N ALA A 40 -11.70 32.62 0.52
CA ALA A 40 -12.41 33.90 0.62
C ALA A 40 -13.10 34.35 -0.71
N ILE A 41 -12.78 33.69 -1.82
CA ILE A 41 -13.28 34.06 -3.17
C ILE A 41 -14.66 33.43 -3.49
N ASN A 42 -15.12 32.42 -2.72
CA ASN A 42 -16.39 31.77 -3.02
C ASN A 42 -17.22 31.44 -1.77
N PRO A 43 -18.31 32.18 -1.48
CA PRO A 43 -19.12 32.03 -0.27
C PRO A 43 -19.80 30.65 -0.13
N ASN A 44 -19.98 29.89 -1.21
CA ASN A 44 -20.53 28.54 -1.17
C ASN A 44 -19.53 27.49 -0.61
N LEU A 45 -18.26 27.82 -0.56
CA LEU A 45 -17.20 26.96 0.01
C LEU A 45 -17.08 27.10 1.55
N LEU A 46 -17.59 28.19 2.14
CA LEU A 46 -17.58 28.39 3.59
C LEU A 46 -18.37 27.33 4.36
N ARG A 47 -19.41 26.75 3.75
CA ARG A 47 -20.20 25.68 4.37
C ARG A 47 -19.42 24.37 4.50
N TYR A 48 -18.46 24.13 3.61
CA TYR A 48 -17.58 22.95 3.65
C TYR A 48 -16.33 23.19 4.51
N TYR A 49 -15.98 24.43 4.78
CA TYR A 49 -14.79 24.81 5.55
C TYR A 49 -14.82 24.23 6.99
N SER A 50 -15.98 24.23 7.65
CA SER A 50 -16.10 23.70 9.03
C SER A 50 -15.90 22.18 9.06
N VAL A 51 -16.39 21.46 8.05
CA VAL A 51 -16.23 20.02 7.90
C VAL A 51 -14.79 19.68 7.54
N PHE A 52 -14.20 20.46 6.61
CA PHE A 52 -12.80 20.29 6.20
C PHE A 52 -11.83 20.63 7.34
N LYS A 53 -12.12 21.65 8.13
CA LYS A 53 -11.33 22.03 9.30
C LYS A 53 -11.36 20.95 10.38
N ARG A 54 -12.52 20.35 10.65
CA ARG A 54 -12.65 19.24 11.60
C ARG A 54 -11.93 18.00 11.11
N PHE A 55 -12.06 17.66 9.82
CA PHE A 55 -11.33 16.57 9.19
C PHE A 55 -9.80 16.78 9.28
N PHE A 56 -9.33 17.99 9.00
CA PHE A 56 -7.90 18.32 9.09
C PHE A 56 -7.37 18.31 10.53
N ILE A 57 -8.17 18.72 11.51
CA ILE A 57 -7.79 18.65 12.93
C ILE A 57 -7.72 17.19 13.39
N ILE A 58 -8.68 16.35 12.99
CA ILE A 58 -8.66 14.91 13.30
C ILE A 58 -7.45 14.25 12.63
N LEU A 59 -7.15 14.58 11.38
CA LEU A 59 -5.98 14.06 10.67
C LEU A 59 -4.67 14.53 11.32
N ALA A 60 -4.59 15.78 11.77
CA ALA A 60 -3.40 16.34 12.44
C ALA A 60 -3.19 15.76 13.84
N THR A 61 -4.26 15.47 14.60
CA THR A 61 -4.16 14.79 15.91
C THR A 61 -3.73 13.33 15.75
N PHE A 62 -4.17 12.64 14.70
CA PHE A 62 -3.66 11.31 14.39
C PHE A 62 -2.18 11.32 13.98
N ALA A 63 -1.73 12.34 13.24
CA ALA A 63 -0.34 12.46 12.77
C ALA A 63 0.67 12.77 13.89
N SER A 64 0.24 13.25 15.05
CA SER A 64 1.14 13.66 16.14
C SER A 64 1.44 12.57 17.18
N ALA A 65 0.83 11.38 17.07
CA ALA A 65 0.86 10.36 18.11
C ALA A 65 1.98 9.30 17.97
N ALA A 66 2.87 9.37 16.95
CA ALA A 66 3.85 8.32 16.72
C ALA A 66 5.28 8.86 16.66
N THR A 67 6.08 8.53 17.67
CA THR A 67 7.53 8.85 17.74
C THR A 67 8.43 7.63 17.92
N GLU A 68 7.93 6.42 17.82
CA GLU A 68 8.75 5.21 17.91
C GLU A 68 8.92 4.58 16.53
N ALA A 69 10.19 4.32 16.14
CA ALA A 69 10.52 3.62 14.89
C ALA A 69 10.39 2.11 15.15
N HIS A 70 9.21 1.56 14.89
CA HIS A 70 9.00 0.12 14.86
C HIS A 70 9.02 -0.35 13.40
N ALA A 71 9.72 -1.45 13.13
CA ALA A 71 9.71 -2.08 11.82
C ALA A 71 8.43 -2.91 11.66
N GLN A 72 7.65 -2.63 10.62
CA GLN A 72 6.51 -3.47 10.24
C GLN A 72 7.01 -4.66 9.41
N TYR A 73 6.45 -5.85 9.67
CA TYR A 73 6.80 -7.06 8.94
C TYR A 73 6.35 -7.02 7.48
N ASP A 74 5.13 -6.55 7.21
CA ASP A 74 4.55 -6.56 5.87
C ASP A 74 5.17 -5.51 4.95
N VAL A 75 5.47 -5.93 3.73
CA VAL A 75 6.03 -5.10 2.65
C VAL A 75 5.07 -3.98 2.24
N SER A 76 5.63 -2.83 1.86
CA SER A 76 4.90 -1.66 1.35
C SER A 76 5.15 -1.48 -0.13
N PHE A 77 4.09 -1.61 -0.93
CA PHE A 77 4.16 -1.29 -2.35
C PHE A 77 3.61 0.11 -2.63
N SER A 78 4.29 0.87 -3.47
CA SER A 78 3.85 2.19 -3.90
C SER A 78 2.59 2.11 -4.78
N HIS A 79 2.45 1.03 -5.59
CA HIS A 79 1.28 0.74 -6.42
C HIS A 79 0.20 -0.07 -5.69
N TYR A 80 0.07 0.08 -4.36
CA TYR A 80 -0.89 -0.67 -3.53
C TYR A 80 -2.33 -0.65 -4.07
N PHE A 81 -2.74 0.41 -4.74
CA PHE A 81 -4.08 0.60 -5.32
C PHE A 81 -4.37 -0.31 -6.52
N ASP A 82 -3.35 -0.83 -7.19
CA ASP A 82 -3.45 -1.82 -8.26
C ASP A 82 -3.08 -3.24 -7.74
N MET A 83 -2.62 -3.33 -6.49
CA MET A 83 -2.17 -4.55 -5.80
C MET A 83 -2.98 -4.85 -4.53
N GLU A 84 -4.24 -4.44 -4.45
CA GLU A 84 -5.09 -4.64 -3.26
C GLU A 84 -5.15 -6.09 -2.75
N PRO A 85 -5.08 -7.16 -3.59
CA PRO A 85 -5.00 -8.53 -3.11
C PRO A 85 -3.80 -8.84 -2.22
N THR A 86 -2.73 -8.05 -2.22
CA THR A 86 -1.56 -8.26 -1.33
C THR A 86 -1.94 -8.23 0.13
N PHE A 87 -2.86 -7.33 0.51
CA PHE A 87 -3.28 -7.11 1.88
C PHE A 87 -4.77 -7.40 2.13
N ASN A 88 -5.62 -7.53 1.09
CA ASN A 88 -7.05 -7.77 1.26
C ASN A 88 -7.56 -8.83 0.28
N ALA A 89 -7.75 -10.05 0.77
CA ALA A 89 -8.29 -11.15 -0.04
C ALA A 89 -9.71 -10.88 -0.59
N ALA A 90 -10.50 -9.99 0.02
CA ALA A 90 -11.81 -9.63 -0.48
C ALA A 90 -11.76 -8.84 -1.81
N ALA A 91 -10.58 -8.32 -2.19
CA ALA A 91 -10.38 -7.60 -3.44
C ALA A 91 -10.17 -8.53 -4.66
N VAL A 92 -9.87 -9.83 -4.46
CA VAL A 92 -9.63 -10.75 -5.58
C VAL A 92 -10.86 -10.90 -6.47
N GLY A 93 -10.64 -10.97 -7.78
CA GLY A 93 -11.72 -11.07 -8.77
C GLY A 93 -12.67 -9.86 -8.76
N LYS A 94 -12.18 -8.66 -8.41
CA LYS A 94 -12.98 -7.42 -8.39
C LYS A 94 -13.51 -7.04 -9.77
N GLN A 95 -12.74 -7.31 -10.80
CA GLN A 95 -13.09 -7.04 -12.19
C GLN A 95 -13.44 -8.34 -12.94
N PRO A 96 -14.28 -8.30 -14.02
CA PRO A 96 -14.61 -9.46 -14.83
C PRO A 96 -13.45 -9.84 -15.78
N LYS A 97 -12.24 -9.94 -15.25
CA LYS A 97 -10.98 -10.16 -15.96
C LYS A 97 -10.10 -11.12 -15.18
N LEU A 98 -9.26 -11.85 -15.88
CA LEU A 98 -8.07 -12.43 -15.30
C LEU A 98 -7.05 -11.31 -15.14
N ASN A 99 -6.64 -11.03 -13.92
CA ASN A 99 -5.57 -10.09 -13.60
C ASN A 99 -4.31 -10.88 -13.30
N ILE A 100 -3.21 -10.50 -13.92
CA ILE A 100 -1.86 -10.98 -13.61
C ILE A 100 -1.06 -9.76 -13.21
N THR A 101 -0.44 -9.82 -12.06
CA THR A 101 0.30 -8.70 -11.46
C THR A 101 1.68 -9.16 -11.06
N ALA A 102 2.69 -8.37 -11.36
CA ALA A 102 4.04 -8.54 -10.85
C ALA A 102 4.60 -7.20 -10.40
N ALA A 103 5.44 -7.20 -9.38
CA ALA A 103 6.17 -6.03 -8.93
C ALA A 103 7.57 -6.41 -8.45
N TYR A 104 8.49 -5.49 -8.63
CA TYR A 104 9.83 -5.54 -8.06
C TYR A 104 10.10 -4.22 -7.36
N ALA A 105 10.30 -4.27 -6.06
CA ALA A 105 10.67 -3.12 -5.24
C ALA A 105 12.13 -3.25 -4.79
N LEU A 106 12.85 -2.15 -4.86
CA LEU A 106 14.22 -1.99 -4.40
C LEU A 106 14.23 -0.83 -3.42
N ASP A 107 14.23 -1.15 -2.13
CA ASP A 107 14.17 -0.16 -1.08
C ASP A 107 15.55 0.32 -0.67
N MET A 108 15.65 1.61 -0.28
CA MET A 108 16.89 2.23 0.17
C MET A 108 18.07 1.97 -0.79
N ALA A 109 17.87 2.24 -2.09
CA ALA A 109 18.88 2.00 -3.11
C ALA A 109 20.23 2.67 -2.77
N GLY A 110 21.33 1.98 -2.99
CA GLY A 110 22.68 2.45 -2.71
C GLY A 110 23.29 1.94 -1.39
N PHE A 111 22.54 1.17 -0.59
CA PHE A 111 23.10 0.44 0.54
C PHE A 111 23.47 -0.98 0.14
N GLU A 112 24.50 -1.51 0.79
CA GLU A 112 24.84 -2.92 0.70
C GLU A 112 23.74 -3.75 1.37
N ASN A 113 23.31 -4.84 0.71
CA ASN A 113 22.21 -5.72 1.15
C ASN A 113 20.88 -4.97 1.42
N ASN A 114 20.58 -3.93 0.62
CA ASN A 114 19.32 -3.21 0.70
C ASN A 114 18.11 -4.12 0.48
N PRO A 115 16.96 -3.81 1.11
CA PRO A 115 15.75 -4.60 0.94
C PRO A 115 15.31 -4.67 -0.51
N ASN A 116 14.89 -5.86 -0.96
CA ASN A 116 14.32 -6.06 -2.27
C ASN A 116 13.19 -7.09 -2.24
N THR A 117 12.09 -6.73 -2.86
CA THR A 117 10.88 -7.54 -2.88
C THR A 117 10.47 -7.90 -4.29
N MET A 118 10.19 -9.17 -4.51
CA MET A 118 9.53 -9.68 -5.70
C MET A 118 8.11 -10.12 -5.37
N TYR A 119 7.17 -9.70 -6.18
CA TYR A 119 5.76 -10.08 -6.05
C TYR A 119 5.23 -10.57 -7.38
N ALA A 120 4.44 -11.63 -7.35
CA ALA A 120 3.66 -12.13 -8.48
C ALA A 120 2.31 -12.63 -8.00
N ALA A 121 1.25 -12.31 -8.72
CA ALA A 121 -0.10 -12.76 -8.41
C ALA A 121 -0.95 -12.94 -9.65
N ALA A 122 -1.96 -13.78 -9.52
CA ALA A 122 -3.04 -13.89 -10.49
C ALA A 122 -4.37 -14.00 -9.75
N ASP A 123 -5.38 -13.26 -10.19
CA ASP A 123 -6.72 -13.34 -9.64
C ASP A 123 -7.79 -13.22 -10.73
N MET A 124 -8.91 -13.85 -10.50
CA MET A 124 -10.04 -13.81 -11.42
C MET A 124 -11.39 -13.99 -10.69
N PRO A 125 -12.49 -13.45 -11.25
CA PRO A 125 -13.83 -13.81 -10.81
C PRO A 125 -14.21 -15.19 -11.36
N VAL A 126 -14.96 -15.95 -10.55
CA VAL A 126 -15.53 -17.23 -10.91
C VAL A 126 -17.02 -17.21 -10.55
N ARG A 127 -17.85 -17.72 -11.42
CA ARG A 127 -19.29 -17.88 -11.13
C ARG A 127 -19.56 -19.32 -10.73
N PHE A 128 -20.00 -19.50 -9.49
CA PHE A 128 -20.26 -20.82 -8.92
C PHE A 128 -21.54 -20.78 -8.06
N ILE A 129 -22.38 -21.80 -8.11
CA ILE A 129 -23.68 -21.89 -7.37
C ILE A 129 -24.53 -20.60 -7.48
N GLY A 130 -24.58 -20.01 -8.67
CA GLY A 130 -25.40 -18.80 -8.90
C GLY A 130 -24.85 -17.49 -8.37
N ALA A 131 -23.77 -17.52 -7.59
CA ALA A 131 -23.09 -16.37 -7.02
C ALA A 131 -21.76 -16.04 -7.76
N LEU A 132 -21.26 -14.83 -7.53
CA LEU A 132 -19.98 -14.38 -8.01
C LEU A 132 -18.94 -14.55 -6.88
N HIS A 133 -17.86 -15.18 -7.22
CA HIS A 133 -16.72 -15.43 -6.33
C HIS A 133 -15.46 -14.82 -6.94
N GLY A 134 -14.43 -14.62 -6.13
CA GLY A 134 -13.08 -14.32 -6.57
C GLY A 134 -12.14 -15.41 -6.10
N VAL A 135 -11.17 -15.77 -6.93
CA VAL A 135 -10.08 -16.67 -6.57
C VAL A 135 -8.77 -16.01 -6.95
N GLY A 136 -7.74 -16.21 -6.14
CA GLY A 136 -6.43 -15.64 -6.37
C GLY A 136 -5.31 -16.54 -5.84
N LEU A 137 -4.16 -16.38 -6.44
CA LEU A 137 -2.89 -16.95 -6.01
C LEU A 137 -1.86 -15.84 -5.98
N GLN A 138 -1.07 -15.78 -4.93
CA GLN A 138 0.04 -14.82 -4.84
C GLN A 138 1.29 -15.49 -4.29
N PHE A 139 2.41 -15.00 -4.78
CA PHE A 139 3.74 -15.32 -4.30
C PHE A 139 4.51 -14.03 -4.03
N MET A 140 5.19 -13.98 -2.92
CA MET A 140 6.06 -12.88 -2.53
C MET A 140 7.37 -13.44 -2.02
N ASN A 141 8.48 -12.81 -2.39
CA ASN A 141 9.79 -13.07 -1.81
C ASN A 141 10.42 -11.73 -1.47
N ASP A 142 10.60 -11.49 -0.19
CA ASP A 142 11.19 -10.29 0.36
C ASP A 142 12.52 -10.62 1.02
N LYS A 143 13.55 -9.85 0.68
CA LYS A 143 14.89 -10.00 1.24
C LYS A 143 15.29 -8.73 1.95
N ILE A 144 15.59 -8.82 3.22
CA ILE A 144 16.02 -7.71 4.08
C ILE A 144 17.33 -8.09 4.78
N GLY A 145 18.44 -7.58 4.25
CA GLY A 145 19.76 -7.96 4.77
C GLY A 145 20.02 -9.46 4.62
N LEU A 146 20.14 -10.16 5.73
CA LEU A 146 20.38 -11.60 5.81
C LEU A 146 19.10 -12.44 5.93
N PHE A 147 17.93 -11.78 6.08
CA PHE A 147 16.65 -12.44 6.14
C PHE A 147 16.03 -12.56 4.76
N SER A 148 15.31 -13.66 4.52
CA SER A 148 14.48 -13.88 3.35
C SER A 148 13.12 -14.40 3.79
N HIS A 149 12.08 -13.64 3.46
CA HIS A 149 10.68 -13.91 3.78
C HIS A 149 9.97 -14.32 2.50
N GLN A 150 9.47 -15.54 2.44
CA GLN A 150 8.69 -16.03 1.29
C GLN A 150 7.27 -16.32 1.73
N ARG A 151 6.31 -15.90 0.92
CA ARG A 151 4.90 -16.16 1.16
C ARG A 151 4.24 -16.65 -0.12
N LEU A 152 3.60 -17.82 -0.02
CA LEU A 152 2.70 -18.34 -1.05
C LEU A 152 1.30 -18.42 -0.48
N ALA A 153 0.31 -17.75 -1.08
CA ALA A 153 -1.04 -17.75 -0.54
C ALA A 153 -2.12 -17.97 -1.60
N LEU A 154 -3.11 -18.75 -1.24
CA LEU A 154 -4.37 -18.93 -1.94
C LEU A 154 -5.42 -17.98 -1.34
N GLN A 155 -6.18 -17.34 -2.20
CA GLN A 155 -7.18 -16.36 -1.81
C GLN A 155 -8.54 -16.71 -2.39
N TYR A 156 -9.57 -16.49 -1.59
CA TYR A 156 -10.95 -16.67 -1.97
C TYR A 156 -11.80 -15.49 -1.49
N ALA A 157 -12.73 -15.04 -2.34
CA ALA A 157 -13.70 -14.02 -1.97
C ALA A 157 -15.11 -14.41 -2.42
N TYR A 158 -16.08 -14.21 -1.55
CA TYR A 158 -17.51 -14.26 -1.85
C TYR A 158 -18.02 -12.85 -2.11
N LYS A 159 -18.81 -12.66 -3.17
CA LYS A 159 -19.31 -11.35 -3.61
C LYS A 159 -20.81 -11.32 -3.63
N HIS A 160 -21.40 -10.32 -2.99
CA HIS A 160 -22.84 -10.13 -2.92
C HIS A 160 -23.23 -8.67 -3.26
N LYS A 161 -24.33 -8.49 -3.98
CA LYS A 161 -24.85 -7.15 -4.26
C LYS A 161 -25.63 -6.65 -3.06
N LEU A 162 -25.25 -5.50 -2.51
CA LEU A 162 -25.87 -4.90 -1.33
C LEU A 162 -25.91 -3.38 -1.47
N PHE A 163 -27.02 -2.73 -1.14
CA PHE A 163 -27.19 -1.27 -1.14
C PHE A 163 -26.72 -0.56 -2.42
N GLY A 164 -26.94 -1.18 -3.58
CA GLY A 164 -26.55 -0.63 -4.88
C GLY A 164 -25.05 -0.71 -5.19
N GLY A 165 -24.29 -1.38 -4.34
CA GLY A 165 -22.87 -1.71 -4.53
C GLY A 165 -22.64 -3.22 -4.48
N THR A 166 -21.37 -3.60 -4.34
CA THR A 166 -20.95 -4.99 -4.16
C THR A 166 -20.12 -5.08 -2.87
N ILE A 167 -20.58 -5.89 -1.93
CA ILE A 167 -19.82 -6.29 -0.77
C ILE A 167 -19.08 -7.59 -1.09
N SER A 168 -17.83 -7.69 -0.69
CA SER A 168 -17.01 -8.89 -0.81
C SER A 168 -16.45 -9.25 0.55
N THR A 169 -16.50 -10.53 0.89
CA THR A 169 -15.84 -11.10 2.06
C THR A 169 -14.76 -12.04 1.57
N GLY A 170 -13.54 -11.90 2.05
CA GLY A 170 -12.41 -12.69 1.56
C GLY A 170 -11.62 -13.32 2.68
N VAL A 171 -11.01 -14.45 2.36
CA VAL A 171 -10.04 -15.16 3.21
C VAL A 171 -8.82 -15.54 2.39
N ASN A 172 -7.67 -15.57 3.04
CA ASN A 172 -6.46 -16.17 2.47
C ASN A 172 -5.88 -17.22 3.40
N VAL A 173 -5.29 -18.24 2.77
CA VAL A 173 -4.51 -19.26 3.44
C VAL A 173 -3.16 -19.30 2.75
N GLY A 174 -2.10 -19.06 3.50
CA GLY A 174 -0.73 -18.97 3.01
C GLY A 174 0.23 -19.89 3.75
N LEU A 175 1.36 -20.10 3.11
CA LEU A 175 2.55 -20.69 3.69
C LEU A 175 3.63 -19.62 3.74
N LEU A 176 4.18 -19.41 4.91
CA LEU A 176 5.35 -18.58 5.14
C LEU A 176 6.58 -19.47 5.19
N SER A 177 7.66 -19.03 4.59
CA SER A 177 8.98 -19.64 4.70
C SER A 177 9.99 -18.56 5.03
N GLU A 178 10.51 -18.62 6.23
CA GLU A 178 11.48 -17.67 6.78
C GLU A 178 12.86 -18.29 6.74
N SER A 179 13.85 -17.51 6.34
CA SER A 179 15.23 -17.98 6.26
C SER A 179 16.17 -16.88 6.73
N PHE A 180 17.17 -17.27 7.54
CA PHE A 180 18.25 -16.42 7.98
C PHE A 180 19.60 -17.01 7.59
N ASP A 181 20.43 -16.24 6.87
CA ASP A 181 21.76 -16.66 6.43
C ASP A 181 22.83 -16.23 7.43
N GLY A 182 22.99 -17.01 8.49
CA GLY A 182 24.00 -16.77 9.53
C GLY A 182 25.46 -16.94 9.10
N SER A 183 25.70 -17.59 7.93
CA SER A 183 27.05 -17.80 7.42
C SER A 183 27.76 -16.49 7.00
N LYS A 184 27.00 -15.43 6.84
CA LYS A 184 27.48 -14.09 6.44
C LYS A 184 27.59 -13.12 7.61
N VAL A 185 27.28 -13.57 8.82
CA VAL A 185 27.44 -12.74 10.02
C VAL A 185 28.90 -12.68 10.38
N ASP A 186 29.48 -11.48 10.38
CA ASP A 186 30.81 -11.24 10.96
C ASP A 186 30.68 -11.17 12.49
N ALA A 187 30.67 -12.34 13.13
CA ALA A 187 30.67 -12.44 14.56
C ALA A 187 32.13 -12.27 14.99
N GLY A 188 32.51 -11.08 15.45
CA GLY A 188 33.88 -10.79 15.95
C GLY A 188 34.36 -11.80 16.99
N GLU A 189 33.49 -12.60 17.62
CA GLU A 189 33.79 -13.79 18.40
C GLU A 189 33.00 -14.98 17.84
N SER A 190 33.69 -15.93 17.26
CA SER A 190 33.09 -17.12 16.58
C SER A 190 32.44 -18.14 17.50
N SER A 191 32.26 -17.84 18.79
CA SER A 191 31.80 -18.76 19.83
C SER A 191 30.49 -18.37 20.49
N ASP A 192 29.74 -17.35 20.00
CA ASP A 192 28.45 -17.02 20.57
C ASP A 192 27.40 -18.08 20.13
N PRO A 193 26.90 -18.92 21.07
CA PRO A 193 25.93 -19.96 20.75
C PRO A 193 24.54 -19.40 20.37
N ALA A 194 24.29 -18.09 20.53
CA ALA A 194 23.06 -17.43 20.15
C ALA A 194 23.03 -17.03 18.67
N LEU A 195 24.20 -16.96 18.01
CA LEU A 195 24.30 -16.65 16.59
C LEU A 195 24.29 -17.92 15.75
N ALA A 196 23.34 -18.02 14.85
CA ALA A 196 23.36 -19.09 13.85
C ALA A 196 24.56 -18.84 12.92
N THR A 197 25.53 -19.78 12.91
CA THR A 197 26.71 -19.77 12.02
C THR A 197 26.43 -20.41 10.66
N SER A 198 25.21 -20.91 10.45
CA SER A 198 24.74 -21.54 9.21
C SER A 198 23.40 -20.93 8.79
N LYS A 199 22.99 -21.27 7.57
CA LYS A 199 21.65 -20.92 7.13
C LYS A 199 20.62 -21.73 7.91
N VAL A 200 19.64 -21.03 8.50
CA VAL A 200 18.49 -21.66 9.18
C VAL A 200 17.20 -21.20 8.49
N ASP A 201 16.24 -22.09 8.42
CA ASP A 201 14.92 -21.85 7.81
C ASP A 201 13.81 -22.44 8.68
N GLY A 202 12.63 -21.86 8.57
CA GLY A 202 11.43 -22.29 9.25
C GLY A 202 10.20 -21.99 8.40
N ASN A 203 9.12 -22.71 8.65
CA ASN A 203 7.87 -22.56 7.90
C ASN A 203 6.70 -22.38 8.85
N GLY A 204 5.69 -21.62 8.41
CA GLY A 204 4.47 -21.37 9.16
C GLY A 204 3.24 -21.28 8.28
N LEU A 205 2.07 -21.57 8.86
CA LEU A 205 0.79 -21.32 8.22
C LEU A 205 0.40 -19.85 8.46
N ASP A 206 -0.12 -19.22 7.44
CA ASP A 206 -0.59 -17.83 7.47
C ASP A 206 -2.06 -17.75 7.12
N LEU A 207 -2.83 -17.04 7.94
CA LEU A 207 -4.25 -16.82 7.73
C LEU A 207 -4.55 -15.31 7.67
N GLY A 208 -5.45 -14.95 6.77
CA GLY A 208 -5.95 -13.59 6.69
C GLY A 208 -7.40 -13.53 6.27
N ALA A 209 -8.05 -12.41 6.58
CA ALA A 209 -9.43 -12.16 6.21
C ALA A 209 -9.65 -10.69 5.87
N GLY A 210 -10.71 -10.40 5.12
CA GLY A 210 -11.03 -9.04 4.77
C GLY A 210 -12.47 -8.86 4.31
N LEU A 211 -12.87 -7.61 4.33
CA LEU A 211 -14.11 -7.09 3.76
C LEU A 211 -13.77 -6.00 2.76
N TYR A 212 -14.56 -5.93 1.71
CA TYR A 212 -14.41 -4.91 0.68
C TYR A 212 -15.77 -4.50 0.16
N TYR A 213 -16.05 -3.21 0.09
CA TYR A 213 -17.27 -2.69 -0.47
C TYR A 213 -16.96 -1.65 -1.55
N ASN A 214 -17.55 -1.81 -2.72
CA ASN A 214 -17.43 -0.83 -3.79
C ASN A 214 -18.81 -0.42 -4.32
N ARG A 215 -19.00 0.88 -4.57
CA ARG A 215 -20.22 1.44 -5.14
C ARG A 215 -19.89 2.63 -6.03
N GLY A 216 -20.10 2.45 -7.34
CA GLY A 216 -19.80 3.50 -8.31
C GLY A 216 -18.34 3.98 -8.24
N PRO A 217 -18.10 5.26 -7.92
CA PRO A 217 -16.75 5.82 -7.94
C PRO A 217 -15.95 5.58 -6.67
N TRP A 218 -16.52 5.02 -5.60
CA TRP A 218 -15.84 4.88 -4.33
C TRP A 218 -15.78 3.43 -3.85
N TYR A 219 -14.78 3.16 -3.06
CA TYR A 219 -14.61 1.89 -2.37
C TYR A 219 -14.04 2.09 -0.97
N VAL A 220 -14.28 1.09 -0.12
CA VAL A 220 -13.66 0.96 1.19
C VAL A 220 -13.39 -0.51 1.46
N GLY A 221 -12.28 -0.81 2.12
CA GLY A 221 -11.90 -2.15 2.50
C GLY A 221 -11.24 -2.16 3.87
N VAL A 222 -11.48 -3.23 4.62
CA VAL A 222 -10.77 -3.53 5.86
C VAL A 222 -10.28 -4.97 5.78
N SER A 223 -9.08 -5.23 6.30
CA SER A 223 -8.51 -6.58 6.30
C SER A 223 -7.49 -6.75 7.41
N ALA A 224 -7.18 -8.00 7.67
CA ALA A 224 -6.07 -8.37 8.53
C ALA A 224 -5.33 -9.57 7.92
N THR A 225 -4.00 -9.51 7.98
CA THR A 225 -3.06 -10.59 7.65
C THR A 225 -2.51 -11.17 8.94
N HIS A 226 -1.91 -12.34 8.88
CA HIS A 226 -1.26 -13.00 10.03
C HIS A 226 -2.18 -13.18 11.24
N LEU A 227 -3.49 -13.45 11.01
CA LEU A 227 -4.51 -13.55 12.06
C LEU A 227 -4.22 -14.63 13.10
N ASN A 228 -3.49 -15.68 12.71
CA ASN A 228 -3.07 -16.75 13.59
C ASN A 228 -1.78 -16.45 14.36
N ALA A 229 -1.20 -15.25 14.18
CA ALA A 229 0.07 -14.82 14.78
C ALA A 229 1.13 -15.96 14.72
N PRO A 230 1.54 -16.39 13.51
CA PRO A 230 2.38 -17.57 13.37
C PRO A 230 3.71 -17.39 14.10
N LEU A 231 4.09 -18.43 14.84
CA LEU A 231 5.38 -18.58 15.47
C LEU A 231 6.21 -19.52 14.61
N ILE A 232 7.31 -19.04 14.07
CA ILE A 232 8.18 -19.78 13.17
C ILE A 232 9.50 -20.07 13.87
N GLU A 233 9.82 -21.34 14.05
CA GLU A 233 11.07 -21.78 14.63
C GLU A 233 12.18 -21.67 13.59
N LEU A 234 13.24 -20.92 13.90
CA LEU A 234 14.43 -20.74 13.07
C LEU A 234 15.62 -21.48 13.68
N GLY A 235 15.82 -22.73 13.24
CA GLY A 235 16.81 -23.62 13.84
C GLY A 235 16.36 -24.10 15.23
N GLU A 236 17.35 -24.41 16.12
CA GLU A 236 17.05 -25.03 17.42
C GLU A 236 16.76 -24.04 18.56
N ARG A 237 17.01 -22.74 18.36
CA ARG A 237 17.02 -21.77 19.47
C ARG A 237 16.32 -20.44 19.19
N ASN A 238 15.99 -20.15 17.95
CA ASN A 238 15.41 -18.86 17.59
C ASN A 238 13.95 -19.04 17.12
N GLU A 239 13.11 -18.16 17.56
CA GLU A 239 11.70 -18.11 17.17
C GLU A 239 11.38 -16.72 16.60
N LEU A 240 10.68 -16.68 15.48
CA LEU A 240 10.13 -15.46 14.88
C LEU A 240 8.61 -15.49 15.05
N LYS A 241 8.08 -14.59 15.85
CA LYS A 241 6.65 -14.35 15.96
C LYS A 241 6.24 -13.24 15.02
N ILE A 242 5.24 -13.49 14.19
CA ILE A 242 4.68 -12.49 13.28
C ILE A 242 3.33 -12.04 13.83
N ASP A 243 3.25 -10.76 14.21
CA ASP A 243 2.03 -10.21 14.76
C ASP A 243 1.02 -9.85 13.65
N PRO A 244 -0.30 -9.90 13.94
CA PRO A 244 -1.33 -9.54 12.97
C PRO A 244 -1.20 -8.10 12.50
N THR A 245 -1.29 -7.89 11.19
CA THR A 245 -1.31 -6.57 10.59
C THR A 245 -2.71 -6.23 10.07
N TYR A 246 -3.22 -5.07 10.46
CA TYR A 246 -4.55 -4.58 10.12
C TYR A 246 -4.45 -3.49 9.05
N TYR A 247 -5.37 -3.53 8.08
CA TYR A 247 -5.42 -2.60 6.96
C TYR A 247 -6.78 -1.93 6.83
N LEU A 248 -6.74 -0.66 6.48
CA LEU A 248 -7.90 0.13 6.07
C LEU A 248 -7.57 0.78 4.72
N THR A 249 -8.35 0.50 3.69
CA THR A 249 -8.19 1.14 2.39
C THR A 249 -9.46 1.85 1.97
N ALA A 250 -9.31 2.95 1.25
CA ALA A 250 -10.41 3.68 0.66
C ALA A 250 -9.97 4.39 -0.62
N GLY A 251 -10.91 4.67 -1.51
CA GLY A 251 -10.62 5.45 -2.71
C GLY A 251 -11.86 6.05 -3.35
N TYR A 252 -11.62 7.07 -4.17
CA TYR A 252 -12.66 7.78 -4.89
C TYR A 252 -12.18 8.25 -6.26
N ASP A 253 -12.96 7.96 -7.30
CA ASP A 253 -12.68 8.34 -8.69
C ASP A 253 -13.47 9.62 -9.04
N ILE A 254 -12.77 10.73 -9.31
CA ILE A 254 -13.33 12.02 -9.67
C ILE A 254 -13.23 12.21 -11.18
N LYS A 255 -14.37 12.12 -11.87
CA LYS A 255 -14.43 12.42 -13.30
C LYS A 255 -14.28 13.92 -13.53
N LEU A 256 -13.34 14.33 -14.35
CA LEU A 256 -13.15 15.73 -14.72
C LEU A 256 -14.09 16.12 -15.88
N ARG A 257 -14.16 17.42 -16.15
CA ARG A 257 -14.93 17.96 -17.29
C ARG A 257 -14.44 17.43 -18.63
N ASN A 258 -13.16 17.15 -18.75
CA ASN A 258 -12.58 16.42 -19.88
C ASN A 258 -12.87 14.92 -19.69
N PRO A 259 -13.61 14.26 -20.61
CA PRO A 259 -14.00 12.86 -20.49
C PRO A 259 -12.82 11.88 -20.50
N PHE A 260 -11.68 12.30 -21.01
CA PHE A 260 -10.47 11.48 -21.04
C PHE A 260 -9.68 11.51 -19.71
N LEU A 261 -10.00 12.44 -18.82
CA LEU A 261 -9.26 12.64 -17.58
C LEU A 261 -10.10 12.26 -16.36
N THR A 262 -9.49 11.48 -15.48
CA THR A 262 -10.05 11.11 -14.17
C THR A 262 -8.99 11.32 -13.10
N VAL A 263 -9.32 11.99 -12.01
CA VAL A 263 -8.48 11.99 -10.81
C VAL A 263 -8.89 10.81 -9.94
N LYS A 264 -7.95 9.89 -9.71
CA LYS A 264 -8.15 8.75 -8.82
C LYS A 264 -7.44 9.01 -7.51
N THR A 265 -8.20 9.02 -6.43
CA THR A 265 -7.64 9.14 -5.09
C THR A 265 -7.73 7.79 -4.39
N SER A 266 -6.73 7.47 -3.60
CA SER A 266 -6.70 6.28 -2.76
C SER A 266 -5.95 6.55 -1.46
N ALA A 267 -6.32 5.84 -0.42
CA ALA A 267 -5.64 5.86 0.86
C ALA A 267 -5.50 4.43 1.38
N LEU A 268 -4.38 4.14 2.01
CA LEU A 268 -4.10 2.90 2.71
C LEU A 268 -3.52 3.23 4.07
N GLY A 269 -4.18 2.77 5.13
CA GLY A 269 -3.65 2.77 6.48
C GLY A 269 -3.33 1.33 6.89
N ARG A 270 -2.23 1.12 7.61
CA ARG A 270 -1.84 -0.16 8.16
C ARG A 270 -1.24 -0.02 9.55
N THR A 271 -1.45 -1.02 10.39
CA THR A 271 -0.88 -1.11 11.74
C THR A 271 -0.78 -2.55 12.20
N ASP A 272 0.26 -2.86 12.94
CA ASP A 272 0.45 -4.10 13.69
C ASP A 272 0.07 -3.96 15.18
N GLY A 273 -0.53 -2.81 15.55
CA GLY A 273 -0.88 -2.46 16.92
C GLY A 273 0.22 -1.68 17.66
N VAL A 274 1.44 -1.63 17.14
CA VAL A 274 2.58 -0.89 17.69
C VAL A 274 2.96 0.25 16.76
N ALA A 275 3.24 -0.04 15.50
CA ALA A 275 3.55 0.93 14.46
C ALA A 275 2.34 1.17 13.55
N TRP A 276 2.28 2.34 12.92
CA TRP A 276 1.29 2.62 11.90
C TRP A 276 1.93 3.36 10.72
N ARG A 277 1.41 3.10 9.54
CA ARG A 277 1.73 3.86 8.32
C ARG A 277 0.45 4.19 7.58
N ALA A 278 0.38 5.38 7.01
CA ALA A 278 -0.71 5.79 6.14
C ALA A 278 -0.12 6.34 4.84
N ASP A 279 -0.68 5.92 3.72
CA ASP A 279 -0.30 6.35 2.38
C ASP A 279 -1.53 6.97 1.71
N VAL A 280 -1.42 8.21 1.23
CA VAL A 280 -2.50 8.92 0.53
C VAL A 280 -2.00 9.26 -0.87
N THR A 281 -2.69 8.73 -1.88
CA THR A 281 -2.29 8.83 -3.28
C THR A 281 -3.31 9.62 -4.09
N GLY A 282 -2.82 10.54 -4.92
CA GLY A 282 -3.59 11.20 -5.97
C GLY A 282 -2.97 10.93 -7.33
N ARG A 283 -3.77 10.43 -8.29
CA ARG A 283 -3.33 10.12 -9.64
C ARG A 283 -4.22 10.80 -10.67
N LEU A 284 -3.62 11.49 -11.63
CA LEU A 284 -4.31 11.94 -12.83
C LEU A 284 -4.18 10.85 -13.90
N VAL A 285 -5.30 10.27 -14.31
CA VAL A 285 -5.36 9.18 -15.26
C VAL A 285 -5.99 9.69 -16.56
N TYR A 286 -5.23 9.57 -17.65
CA TYR A 286 -5.70 9.80 -19.01
C TYR A 286 -6.11 8.46 -19.63
N THR A 287 -7.34 8.37 -20.12
CA THR A 287 -7.87 7.18 -20.80
C THR A 287 -8.45 7.57 -22.14
N ASN A 288 -7.89 7.03 -23.21
CA ASN A 288 -8.42 7.19 -24.57
C ASN A 288 -8.39 5.82 -25.25
N GLU A 289 -9.56 5.23 -25.48
CA GLU A 289 -9.74 3.88 -26.01
C GLU A 289 -8.90 2.84 -25.22
N LYS A 290 -7.85 2.28 -25.87
CA LYS A 290 -6.95 1.28 -25.27
C LYS A 290 -5.72 1.90 -24.58
N LYS A 291 -5.51 3.22 -24.77
CA LYS A 291 -4.37 3.93 -24.18
C LYS A 291 -4.74 4.44 -22.80
N VAL A 292 -3.99 4.05 -21.81
CA VAL A 292 -4.10 4.53 -20.43
C VAL A 292 -2.74 5.03 -20.00
N MET A 293 -2.68 6.23 -19.47
CA MET A 293 -1.45 6.80 -18.90
C MET A 293 -1.82 7.44 -17.57
N TYR A 294 -0.92 7.41 -16.61
CA TYR A 294 -1.13 8.12 -15.36
C TYR A 294 0.17 8.73 -14.84
N ALA A 295 0.00 9.80 -14.09
CA ALA A 295 1.01 10.37 -13.22
C ALA A 295 0.36 10.65 -11.86
N GLY A 296 1.11 10.51 -10.79
CA GLY A 296 0.57 10.69 -9.45
C GLY A 296 1.63 10.93 -8.39
N LEU A 297 1.12 11.23 -7.21
CA LEU A 297 1.89 11.46 -6.00
C LEU A 297 1.27 10.67 -4.86
N THR A 298 2.11 10.04 -4.06
CA THR A 298 1.73 9.50 -2.75
C THR A 298 2.43 10.30 -1.66
N TYR A 299 1.70 10.65 -0.64
CA TYR A 299 2.23 11.25 0.58
C TYR A 299 2.05 10.27 1.74
N SER A 300 3.15 9.92 2.37
CA SER A 300 3.19 9.08 3.57
C SER A 300 3.68 9.95 4.74
N PRO A 301 2.77 10.38 5.64
CA PRO A 301 3.14 11.26 6.76
C PRO A 301 4.33 10.72 7.55
N ASN A 302 5.30 11.60 7.83
CA ASN A 302 6.55 11.30 8.57
C ASN A 302 7.46 10.23 7.93
N THR A 303 7.14 9.74 6.74
CA THR A 303 7.92 8.70 6.06
C THR A 303 8.48 9.21 4.74
N SER A 304 7.62 9.54 3.76
CA SER A 304 8.09 9.78 2.40
C SER A 304 7.10 10.54 1.52
N VAL A 305 7.61 10.96 0.36
CA VAL A 305 6.82 11.38 -0.80
C VAL A 305 7.21 10.51 -1.98
N THR A 306 6.23 9.92 -2.67
CA THR A 306 6.46 9.03 -3.81
C THR A 306 5.92 9.63 -5.09
N LEU A 307 6.73 9.64 -6.14
CA LEU A 307 6.33 9.96 -7.51
C LEU A 307 5.89 8.69 -8.22
N LEU A 308 4.79 8.74 -8.96
CA LEU A 308 4.21 7.61 -9.68
C LEU A 308 4.00 7.98 -11.15
N ILE A 309 4.45 7.15 -12.05
CA ILE A 309 4.14 7.26 -13.49
C ILE A 309 3.82 5.87 -14.04
N GLY A 310 2.98 5.81 -15.05
CA GLY A 310 2.74 4.54 -15.73
C GLY A 310 1.79 4.68 -16.92
N GLY A 311 1.62 3.56 -17.61
CA GLY A 311 0.74 3.51 -18.75
C GLY A 311 0.56 2.11 -19.30
N ARG A 312 -0.50 1.94 -20.12
CA ARG A 312 -0.80 0.67 -20.80
C ARG A 312 -0.22 0.68 -22.19
N VAL A 313 0.66 -0.30 -22.44
CA VAL A 313 1.31 -0.53 -23.74
C VAL A 313 0.97 -1.94 -24.19
N HIS A 314 0.29 -2.09 -25.33
CA HIS A 314 -0.14 -3.38 -25.90
C HIS A 314 -0.87 -4.31 -24.92
N GLY A 315 -1.72 -3.73 -24.04
CA GLY A 315 -2.50 -4.48 -23.04
C GLY A 315 -1.79 -4.71 -21.72
N VAL A 316 -0.49 -4.50 -21.65
CA VAL A 316 0.31 -4.58 -20.43
C VAL A 316 0.37 -3.19 -19.78
N MET A 317 0.00 -3.09 -18.51
CA MET A 317 0.19 -1.90 -17.68
C MET A 317 1.60 -1.94 -17.11
N LEU A 318 2.37 -0.89 -17.35
CA LEU A 318 3.68 -0.69 -16.76
C LEU A 318 3.60 0.52 -15.82
N GLY A 319 4.10 0.38 -14.62
CA GLY A 319 4.18 1.45 -13.63
C GLY A 319 5.59 1.53 -13.05
N TYR A 320 6.00 2.73 -12.73
CA TYR A 320 7.24 3.00 -12.02
C TYR A 320 6.97 4.01 -10.92
N SER A 321 7.57 3.79 -9.76
CA SER A 321 7.56 4.76 -8.68
C SER A 321 8.95 5.01 -8.13
N TYR A 322 9.11 6.24 -7.64
CA TYR A 322 10.28 6.67 -6.90
C TYR A 322 9.85 7.28 -5.57
N GLU A 323 10.27 6.67 -4.47
CA GLU A 323 9.98 7.10 -3.11
C GLU A 323 11.16 7.85 -2.52
N CYS A 324 10.93 9.13 -2.18
CA CYS A 324 11.88 9.98 -1.47
C CYS A 324 11.55 9.98 0.01
N TYR A 325 12.44 9.52 0.86
CA TYR A 325 12.27 9.57 2.31
C TYR A 325 12.41 11.00 2.83
N THR A 326 11.44 11.43 3.64
CA THR A 326 11.40 12.77 4.27
C THR A 326 11.70 12.70 5.77
N SER A 327 11.83 11.51 6.33
CA SER A 327 12.21 11.26 7.70
C SER A 327 13.72 11.52 7.92
N ALA A 328 14.14 11.64 9.18
CA ALA A 328 15.56 11.80 9.53
C ALA A 328 16.44 10.61 9.11
N MET A 329 15.83 9.48 8.78
CA MET A 329 16.45 8.31 8.15
C MET A 329 16.41 8.40 6.61
N SER A 330 16.58 9.58 6.02
CA SER A 330 16.73 9.69 4.56
C SER A 330 18.10 9.11 4.15
N LEU A 331 18.18 7.80 4.22
CA LEU A 331 19.35 7.03 3.90
C LEU A 331 19.26 6.56 2.44
N GLY A 332 20.33 6.74 1.67
CA GLY A 332 20.45 6.23 0.32
C GLY A 332 19.77 7.07 -0.76
N ASN A 333 19.58 6.45 -1.92
CA ASN A 333 19.04 7.07 -3.13
C ASN A 333 17.51 6.88 -3.26
N GLY A 334 16.78 6.72 -2.13
CA GLY A 334 15.34 6.46 -2.14
C GLY A 334 14.99 5.00 -2.46
N SER A 335 13.71 4.75 -2.74
CA SER A 335 13.22 3.43 -3.15
C SER A 335 12.64 3.49 -4.56
N HIS A 336 12.80 2.41 -5.29
CA HIS A 336 12.32 2.25 -6.67
C HIS A 336 11.38 1.06 -6.75
N GLU A 337 10.25 1.21 -7.42
CA GLU A 337 9.34 0.09 -7.68
C GLU A 337 8.98 0.04 -9.16
N LEU A 338 9.06 -1.13 -9.73
CA LEU A 338 8.55 -1.46 -11.06
C LEU A 338 7.30 -2.33 -10.90
N PHE A 339 6.18 -1.89 -11.48
CA PHE A 339 4.90 -2.59 -11.48
C PHE A 339 4.56 -3.05 -12.90
N ILE A 340 4.07 -4.28 -13.03
CA ILE A 340 3.60 -4.87 -14.27
C ILE A 340 2.21 -5.46 -14.02
N GLY A 341 1.23 -5.06 -14.81
CA GLY A 341 -0.13 -5.59 -14.76
C GLY A 341 -0.60 -6.02 -16.14
N TYR A 342 -1.21 -7.20 -16.23
CA TYR A 342 -1.86 -7.68 -17.45
C TYR A 342 -3.29 -8.09 -17.15
N GLN A 343 -4.22 -7.66 -18.00
CA GLN A 343 -5.64 -7.96 -17.85
C GLN A 343 -6.18 -8.62 -19.11
N MET A 344 -6.77 -9.80 -18.95
CA MET A 344 -7.47 -10.52 -20.00
C MET A 344 -8.96 -10.59 -19.70
N ASP A 345 -9.79 -10.17 -20.67
CA ASP A 345 -11.24 -10.20 -20.52
C ASP A 345 -11.76 -11.65 -20.45
N LEU A 346 -12.56 -11.95 -19.45
CA LEU A 346 -13.20 -13.25 -19.28
C LEU A 346 -14.64 -13.19 -19.78
N ASN A 347 -14.98 -14.08 -20.71
CA ASN A 347 -16.36 -14.23 -21.16
C ASN A 347 -17.17 -15.00 -20.10
N MET A 348 -17.77 -14.26 -19.16
CA MET A 348 -18.57 -14.82 -18.08
C MET A 348 -20.04 -15.02 -18.44
N THR A 349 -20.45 -14.76 -19.68
CA THR A 349 -21.83 -15.01 -20.13
C THR A 349 -22.06 -16.50 -20.17
N LYS A 350 -23.18 -16.98 -19.55
CA LYS A 350 -23.63 -18.34 -19.76
C LYS A 350 -23.85 -18.53 -21.25
N LYS A 351 -23.08 -19.44 -21.90
CA LYS A 351 -23.51 -19.97 -23.19
C LYS A 351 -24.92 -20.52 -22.97
N GLY A 352 -25.92 -19.83 -23.53
CA GLY A 352 -27.30 -20.34 -23.51
C GLY A 352 -27.27 -21.77 -24.07
N LYS A 353 -27.90 -22.73 -23.38
CA LYS A 353 -28.25 -24.00 -24.02
C LYS A 353 -28.91 -23.62 -25.33
N ASN A 354 -28.36 -24.06 -26.46
CA ASN A 354 -29.03 -23.99 -27.75
C ASN A 354 -30.41 -24.54 -27.54
N ARG A 355 -31.44 -23.70 -27.46
CA ARG A 355 -32.81 -24.12 -27.64
C ARG A 355 -32.85 -24.57 -29.07
N HIS A 356 -33.07 -25.86 -29.29
CA HIS A 356 -33.31 -26.43 -30.58
C HIS A 356 -34.39 -25.54 -31.26
N GLN A 357 -34.01 -24.84 -32.31
CA GLN A 357 -35.00 -24.25 -33.19
C GLN A 357 -35.71 -25.43 -33.84
N SER A 358 -36.93 -25.64 -33.44
CA SER A 358 -37.84 -26.56 -34.13
C SER A 358 -37.98 -26.08 -35.57
N VAL A 359 -37.34 -26.77 -36.52
CA VAL A 359 -37.58 -26.58 -37.94
C VAL A 359 -38.96 -27.14 -38.20
N ARG A 360 -39.97 -26.29 -38.26
CA ARG A 360 -41.26 -26.63 -38.85
C ARG A 360 -41.03 -26.74 -40.37
N ILE A 361 -40.93 -27.94 -40.86
CA ILE A 361 -41.10 -28.24 -42.28
C ILE A 361 -42.61 -28.10 -42.59
N LEU A 362 -42.99 -27.12 -43.40
CA LEU A 362 -44.28 -27.00 -44.03
C LEU A 362 -44.29 -27.83 -45.29
#